data_c54b96d798c3c900747cd6088fd3313f
#
_entry.id   c54b96d798c3c900747cd6088fd3313f
#
_cell.length_a   1.000
_cell.length_b   1.000
_cell.length_c   1.000
_cell.angle_alpha   90.00
_cell.angle_beta   90.00
_cell.angle_gamma   90.00
#
_symmetry.space_group_name_H-M   'P 1'
#
loop_
_entity.id
_entity.type
_entity.pdbx_description
1 polymer ?
#
loop_
_entity_poly.entity_id
_entity_poly.type
_entity_poly.pdbx_seq_one_letter_code
_entity_poly.pdbx_strand_id
1 'polypeptide(L)'
;MALKIENLTGGYSGINVIKNVNLTIEPGQAVGLIGLNGAGKSTTIKHLLGLLRMQKGKIILNGVSLTENPAEFKKMVAYIPETPILYPELTLKEHLELVMLTYDLDHDQAWKRKNILIKELLTFLKE
;
A
#
# COMPACT_ATOMS: atom_id res chain seq x y z
N MET A 1 11.77 -10.02 4.48
CA MET A 1 10.40 -9.61 4.14
C MET A 1 10.32 -9.38 2.66
N ALA A 2 9.77 -10.31 1.89
CA ALA A 2 9.70 -10.20 0.44
C ALA A 2 8.24 -10.02 -0.02
N LEU A 3 8.02 -9.16 -1.01
CA LEU A 3 6.79 -9.11 -1.77
C LEU A 3 6.99 -9.92 -3.05
N LYS A 4 6.08 -10.86 -3.31
CA LYS A 4 6.06 -11.66 -4.54
C LYS A 4 4.74 -11.48 -5.28
N ILE A 5 4.85 -11.20 -6.56
CA ILE A 5 3.74 -11.20 -7.51
C ILE A 5 4.04 -12.30 -8.52
N GLU A 6 3.14 -13.26 -8.64
CA GLU A 6 3.29 -14.42 -9.52
C GLU A 6 2.12 -14.49 -10.51
N ASN A 7 2.42 -14.43 -11.80
CA ASN A 7 1.48 -14.58 -12.93
C ASN A 7 0.23 -13.70 -12.82
N LEU A 8 0.37 -12.50 -12.23
CA LEU A 8 -0.74 -11.60 -12.01
C LEU A 8 -1.37 -11.18 -13.34
N THR A 9 -2.64 -11.48 -13.48
CA THR A 9 -3.47 -11.09 -14.61
C THR A 9 -4.77 -10.49 -14.08
N GLY A 10 -5.14 -9.33 -14.60
CA GLY A 10 -6.36 -8.67 -14.19
C GLY A 10 -6.55 -7.28 -14.82
N GLY A 11 -7.62 -6.62 -14.41
CA GLY A 11 -8.02 -5.33 -14.93
C GLY A 11 -9.36 -4.89 -14.39
N TYR A 12 -10.16 -4.29 -15.25
CA TYR A 12 -11.46 -3.74 -14.90
C TYR A 12 -12.59 -4.46 -15.64
N SER A 13 -13.68 -4.73 -14.94
CA SER A 13 -14.91 -5.30 -15.55
C SER A 13 -14.67 -6.52 -16.44
N GLY A 14 -13.75 -7.41 -16.05
CA GLY A 14 -13.42 -8.60 -16.81
C GLY A 14 -12.42 -8.40 -17.96
N ILE A 15 -12.01 -7.15 -18.24
CA ILE A 15 -11.01 -6.85 -19.26
C ILE A 15 -9.63 -6.85 -18.63
N ASN A 16 -8.73 -7.69 -19.15
CA ASN A 16 -7.35 -7.77 -18.69
C ASN A 16 -6.52 -6.59 -19.21
N VAL A 17 -6.15 -5.70 -18.29
CA VAL A 17 -5.21 -4.60 -18.56
C VAL A 17 -3.77 -5.05 -18.37
N ILE A 18 -3.54 -5.91 -17.37
CA ILE A 18 -2.24 -6.51 -17.07
C ILE A 18 -2.32 -8.02 -17.25
N LYS A 19 -1.25 -8.61 -17.78
CA LYS A 19 -1.17 -10.05 -18.07
C LYS A 19 0.17 -10.60 -17.64
N ASN A 20 0.13 -11.68 -16.87
CA ASN A 20 1.30 -12.46 -16.48
C ASN A 20 2.43 -11.61 -15.86
N VAL A 21 2.08 -10.65 -15.01
CA VAL A 21 3.06 -9.83 -14.30
C VAL A 21 3.71 -10.65 -13.20
N ASN A 22 5.04 -10.67 -13.21
CA ASN A 22 5.87 -11.33 -12.22
C ASN A 22 6.85 -10.31 -11.64
N LEU A 23 6.93 -10.23 -10.32
CA LEU A 23 7.80 -9.30 -9.61
C LEU A 23 8.15 -9.87 -8.25
N THR A 24 9.41 -9.77 -7.87
CA THR A 24 9.86 -10.02 -6.50
C THR A 24 10.58 -8.79 -5.99
N ILE A 25 10.22 -8.33 -4.80
CA ILE A 25 10.90 -7.23 -4.10
C ILE A 25 11.43 -7.78 -2.79
N GLU A 26 12.75 -7.74 -2.66
CA GLU A 26 13.42 -8.18 -1.45
C GLU A 26 13.43 -7.09 -0.38
N PRO A 27 13.68 -7.43 0.89
CA PRO A 27 13.77 -6.46 1.97
C PRO A 27 14.78 -5.37 1.67
N GLY A 28 14.40 -4.11 1.93
CA GLY A 28 15.27 -2.96 1.72
C GLY A 28 15.42 -2.50 0.26
N GLN A 29 14.77 -3.18 -0.69
CA GLN A 29 14.76 -2.73 -2.08
C GLN A 29 13.72 -1.64 -2.33
N ALA A 30 14.08 -0.65 -3.15
CA ALA A 30 13.17 0.29 -3.78
C ALA A 30 13.01 -0.08 -5.26
N VAL A 31 11.76 -0.24 -5.70
CA VAL A 31 11.44 -0.62 -7.09
C VAL A 31 10.57 0.45 -7.73
N GLY A 32 10.97 0.94 -8.91
CA GLY A 32 10.21 1.88 -9.71
C GLY A 32 9.40 1.18 -10.81
N LEU A 33 8.12 1.49 -10.92
CA LEU A 33 7.28 1.10 -12.05
C LEU A 33 7.32 2.21 -13.09
N ILE A 34 7.99 1.95 -14.21
CA ILE A 34 8.16 2.91 -15.30
C ILE A 34 7.36 2.44 -16.51
N GLY A 35 6.74 3.35 -17.22
CA GLY A 35 5.98 3.07 -18.43
C GLY A 35 5.10 4.24 -18.85
N LEU A 36 4.62 4.21 -20.07
CA LEU A 36 3.70 5.21 -20.61
C LEU A 36 2.35 5.19 -19.87
N ASN A 37 1.56 6.24 -20.05
CA ASN A 37 0.18 6.26 -19.55
C ASN A 37 -0.61 5.11 -20.21
N GLY A 38 -1.37 4.38 -19.39
CA GLY A 38 -2.08 3.17 -19.86
C GLY A 38 -1.26 1.87 -19.84
N ALA A 39 0.03 1.89 -19.47
CA ALA A 39 0.86 0.68 -19.42
C ALA A 39 0.52 -0.29 -18.26
N GLY A 40 -0.50 0.01 -17.45
CA GLY A 40 -0.93 -0.86 -16.37
C GLY A 40 -0.28 -0.61 -15.00
N LYS A 41 0.53 0.45 -14.83
CA LYS A 41 1.19 0.79 -13.55
C LYS A 41 0.18 0.92 -12.40
N SER A 42 -0.78 1.82 -12.55
CA SER A 42 -1.84 2.05 -11.54
C SER A 42 -2.72 0.81 -11.33
N THR A 43 -2.96 0.05 -12.39
CA THR A 43 -3.72 -1.21 -12.31
C THR A 43 -2.98 -2.25 -11.49
N THR A 44 -1.66 -2.38 -11.67
CA THR A 44 -0.82 -3.28 -10.87
C THR A 44 -0.84 -2.88 -9.40
N ILE A 45 -0.66 -1.58 -9.10
CA ILE A 45 -0.73 -1.06 -7.72
C ILE A 45 -2.11 -1.34 -7.09
N LYS A 46 -3.20 -1.10 -7.82
CA LYS A 46 -4.56 -1.36 -7.32
C LYS A 46 -4.81 -2.84 -7.01
N HIS A 47 -4.26 -3.77 -7.80
CA HIS A 47 -4.31 -5.19 -7.49
C HIS A 47 -3.51 -5.51 -6.22
N LEU A 48 -2.31 -4.94 -6.09
CA LEU A 48 -1.46 -5.12 -4.92
C LEU A 48 -2.12 -4.62 -3.63
N LEU A 49 -2.86 -3.52 -3.71
CA LEU A 49 -3.65 -2.99 -2.59
C LEU A 49 -4.95 -3.77 -2.31
N GLY A 50 -5.30 -4.75 -3.17
CA GLY A 50 -6.56 -5.47 -3.06
C GLY A 50 -7.79 -4.64 -3.40
N LEU A 51 -7.62 -3.55 -4.16
CA LEU A 51 -8.71 -2.70 -4.67
C LEU A 51 -9.33 -3.27 -5.96
N LEU A 52 -8.60 -4.13 -6.66
CA LEU A 52 -9.07 -4.86 -7.83
C LEU A 52 -8.89 -6.35 -7.60
N ARG A 53 -9.89 -7.13 -8.02
CA ARG A 53 -9.84 -8.59 -7.94
C ARG A 53 -8.96 -9.14 -9.05
N MET A 54 -7.99 -9.98 -8.68
CA MET A 54 -7.18 -10.72 -9.65
C MET A 54 -8.03 -11.76 -10.38
N GLN A 55 -7.80 -11.92 -11.67
CA GLN A 55 -8.35 -13.02 -12.45
C GLN A 55 -7.47 -14.26 -12.39
N LYS A 56 -6.15 -14.05 -12.36
CA LYS A 56 -5.14 -15.12 -12.19
C LYS A 56 -3.95 -14.57 -11.41
N GLY A 57 -3.20 -15.48 -10.82
CA GLY A 57 -1.95 -15.18 -10.13
C GLY A 57 -2.08 -15.13 -8.62
N LYS A 58 -1.00 -14.73 -7.99
CA LYS A 58 -0.89 -14.59 -6.53
C LYS A 58 -0.12 -13.33 -6.17
N ILE A 59 -0.49 -12.73 -5.06
CA ILE A 59 0.28 -11.65 -4.41
C ILE A 59 0.52 -12.11 -2.97
N ILE A 60 1.78 -12.21 -2.59
CA ILE A 60 2.22 -12.73 -1.29
C ILE A 60 3.19 -11.72 -0.68
N LEU A 61 2.94 -11.33 0.55
CA LEU A 61 3.82 -10.48 1.34
C LEU A 61 4.19 -11.22 2.63
N ASN A 62 5.47 -11.46 2.85
CA ASN A 62 5.96 -12.20 4.03
C ASN A 62 5.32 -13.57 4.25
N GLY A 63 5.00 -14.28 3.18
CA GLY A 63 4.29 -15.55 3.24
C GLY A 63 2.76 -15.42 3.40
N VAL A 64 2.22 -14.21 3.58
CA VAL A 64 0.79 -13.97 3.69
C VAL A 64 0.20 -13.67 2.32
N SER A 65 -0.76 -14.45 1.89
CA SER A 65 -1.46 -14.27 0.61
C SER A 65 -2.56 -13.21 0.73
N LEU A 66 -2.58 -12.27 -0.23
CA LEU A 66 -3.63 -11.26 -0.31
C LEU A 66 -5.04 -11.87 -0.46
N THR A 67 -5.14 -13.02 -1.12
CA THR A 67 -6.43 -13.67 -1.39
C THR A 67 -6.92 -14.50 -0.20
N GLU A 68 -5.99 -15.15 0.52
CA GLU A 68 -6.34 -16.06 1.63
C GLU A 68 -6.52 -15.30 2.94
N ASN A 69 -5.65 -14.30 3.20
CA ASN A 69 -5.64 -13.52 4.43
C ASN A 69 -5.57 -12.00 4.15
N PRO A 70 -6.59 -11.42 3.51
CA PRO A 70 -6.54 -10.02 3.06
C PRO A 70 -6.39 -9.01 4.21
N ALA A 71 -6.96 -9.29 5.37
CA ALA A 71 -6.86 -8.41 6.53
C ALA A 71 -5.43 -8.33 7.07
N GLU A 72 -4.78 -9.48 7.22
CA GLU A 72 -3.40 -9.57 7.67
C GLU A 72 -2.43 -8.96 6.65
N PHE A 73 -2.65 -9.26 5.36
CA PHE A 73 -1.86 -8.67 4.29
C PHE A 73 -1.92 -7.14 4.31
N LYS A 74 -3.13 -6.56 4.41
CA LYS A 74 -3.34 -5.11 4.41
C LYS A 74 -2.71 -4.39 5.60
N LYS A 75 -2.59 -5.04 6.75
CA LYS A 75 -1.88 -4.49 7.91
C LYS A 75 -0.39 -4.26 7.66
N MET A 76 0.20 -4.98 6.70
CA MET A 76 1.62 -4.87 6.34
C MET A 76 1.90 -3.89 5.19
N VAL A 77 0.86 -3.27 4.61
CA VAL A 77 0.99 -2.39 3.45
C VAL A 77 0.56 -0.98 3.80
N ALA A 78 1.38 -0.01 3.44
CA ALA A 78 1.00 1.40 3.43
C ALA A 78 0.98 1.94 1.99
N TYR A 79 0.05 2.83 1.71
CA TYR A 79 -0.10 3.46 0.40
C TYR A 79 -0.17 4.97 0.53
N ILE A 80 0.66 5.66 -0.24
CA ILE A 80 0.63 7.11 -0.36
C ILE A 80 0.16 7.43 -1.78
N PRO A 81 -1.06 7.91 -1.97
CA PRO A 81 -1.59 8.28 -3.28
C PRO A 81 -0.97 9.59 -3.76
N GLU A 82 -1.00 9.82 -5.07
CA GLU A 82 -0.57 11.08 -5.69
C GLU A 82 -1.39 12.28 -5.18
N THR A 83 -2.69 12.07 -5.02
CA THR A 83 -3.59 13.05 -4.38
C THR A 83 -4.13 12.44 -3.10
N PRO A 84 -3.71 12.93 -1.92
CA PRO A 84 -4.22 12.41 -0.66
C PRO A 84 -5.70 12.73 -0.50
N ILE A 85 -6.47 11.73 -0.04
CA ILE A 85 -7.87 11.90 0.34
C ILE A 85 -7.90 12.25 1.82
N LEU A 86 -8.27 13.48 2.11
CA LEU A 86 -8.46 13.97 3.47
C LEU A 86 -9.95 14.27 3.70
N TYR A 87 -10.38 14.11 4.92
CA TYR A 87 -11.73 14.52 5.35
C TYR A 87 -11.66 15.98 5.81
N PRO A 88 -12.28 16.94 5.09
CA PRO A 88 -12.17 18.37 5.40
C PRO A 88 -12.65 18.73 6.81
N GLU A 89 -13.56 17.92 7.35
CA GLU A 89 -14.15 18.11 8.67
C GLU A 89 -13.25 17.66 9.83
N LEU A 90 -12.20 16.88 9.52
CA LEU A 90 -11.30 16.31 10.53
C LEU A 90 -10.00 17.10 10.62
N THR A 91 -9.55 17.33 11.82
CA THR A 91 -8.21 17.84 12.10
C THR A 91 -7.15 16.76 11.83
N LEU A 92 -5.89 17.14 11.70
CA LEU A 92 -4.79 16.18 11.57
C LEU A 92 -4.77 15.16 12.72
N LYS A 93 -5.08 15.59 13.93
CA LYS A 93 -5.15 14.71 15.09
C LYS A 93 -6.23 13.64 14.91
N GLU A 94 -7.43 14.04 14.52
CA GLU A 94 -8.57 13.14 14.30
C GLU A 94 -8.31 12.17 13.14
N HIS A 95 -7.63 12.60 12.06
CA HIS A 95 -7.19 11.66 11.01
C HIS A 95 -6.25 10.58 11.55
N LEU A 96 -5.28 10.97 12.39
CA LEU A 96 -4.36 10.01 13.00
C LEU A 96 -5.08 9.06 13.96
N GLU A 97 -6.02 9.57 14.75
CA GLU A 97 -6.86 8.75 15.63
C GLU A 97 -7.72 7.76 14.84
N LEU A 98 -8.29 8.20 13.72
CA LEU A 98 -9.04 7.31 12.82
C LEU A 98 -8.17 6.15 12.28
N VAL A 99 -6.93 6.46 11.88
CA VAL A 99 -5.98 5.42 11.45
C VAL A 99 -5.65 4.46 12.59
N MET A 100 -5.39 4.97 13.79
CA MET A 100 -5.11 4.14 14.97
C MET A 100 -6.26 3.18 15.27
N LEU A 101 -7.50 3.68 15.23
CA LEU A 101 -8.70 2.85 15.43
C LEU A 101 -8.85 1.79 14.33
N THR A 102 -8.62 2.17 13.07
CA THR A 102 -8.78 1.26 11.92
C THR A 102 -7.81 0.09 11.95
N TYR A 103 -6.58 0.34 12.42
CA TYR A 103 -5.52 -0.68 12.50
C TYR A 103 -5.35 -1.28 13.89
N ASP A 104 -6.23 -0.94 14.85
CA ASP A 104 -6.18 -1.42 16.23
C ASP A 104 -4.80 -1.21 16.86
N LEU A 105 -4.27 0.00 16.73
CA LEU A 105 -2.94 0.35 17.23
C LEU A 105 -3.00 0.78 18.69
N ASP A 106 -1.97 0.42 19.46
CA ASP A 106 -1.76 0.98 20.79
C ASP A 106 -1.56 2.51 20.70
N HIS A 107 -2.44 3.25 21.36
CA HIS A 107 -2.50 4.71 21.28
C HIS A 107 -1.20 5.38 21.75
N ASP A 108 -0.64 4.93 22.87
CA ASP A 108 0.55 5.57 23.45
C ASP A 108 1.79 5.33 22.61
N GLN A 109 1.95 4.11 22.08
CA GLN A 109 3.05 3.78 21.18
C GLN A 109 2.93 4.53 19.84
N ALA A 110 1.73 4.59 19.29
CA ALA A 110 1.47 5.30 18.03
C ALA A 110 1.73 6.81 18.18
N TRP A 111 1.32 7.44 19.29
CA TRP A 111 1.61 8.84 19.59
C TRP A 111 3.12 9.12 19.74
N LYS A 112 3.85 8.25 20.41
CA LYS A 112 5.32 8.38 20.55
C LYS A 112 5.99 8.33 19.18
N ARG A 113 5.63 7.35 18.34
CA ARG A 113 6.15 7.23 16.97
C ARG A 113 5.83 8.44 16.11
N LYS A 114 4.58 8.92 16.15
CA LYS A 114 4.16 10.13 15.44
C LYS A 114 5.03 11.33 15.82
N ASN A 115 5.27 11.56 17.11
CA ASN A 115 6.04 12.69 17.58
C ASN A 115 7.50 12.65 17.09
N ILE A 116 8.10 11.45 17.04
CA ILE A 116 9.45 11.25 16.50
C ILE A 116 9.47 11.60 15.01
N LEU A 117 8.55 11.03 14.21
CA LEU A 117 8.47 11.24 12.77
C LEU A 117 8.22 12.71 12.39
N ILE A 118 7.33 13.40 13.12
CA ILE A 118 7.07 14.83 12.89
C ILE A 118 8.33 15.64 13.19
N LYS A 119 9.04 15.33 14.27
CA LYS A 119 10.29 16.04 14.62
C LYS A 119 11.36 15.83 13.55
N GLU A 120 11.54 14.61 13.06
CA GLU A 120 12.48 14.30 11.99
C GLU A 120 12.13 15.04 10.70
N LEU A 121 10.84 15.00 10.30
CA LEU A 121 10.35 15.69 9.10
C LEU A 121 10.56 17.20 9.19
N LEU A 122 10.25 17.83 10.34
CA LEU A 122 10.46 19.27 10.54
C LEU A 122 11.96 19.66 10.55
N THR A 123 12.84 18.75 10.96
CA THR A 123 14.28 18.96 10.88
C THR A 123 14.73 18.94 9.42
N PHE A 124 14.30 17.95 8.65
CA PHE A 124 14.60 17.83 7.22
C PHE A 124 14.11 19.03 6.38
N LEU A 125 12.94 19.57 6.70
CA LEU A 125 12.37 20.72 5.97
C LEU A 125 13.03 22.06 6.29
N LYS A 126 13.94 22.12 7.28
CA LYS A 126 14.70 23.33 7.65
C LYS A 126 16.09 23.40 7.01
N GLU A 127 16.56 22.32 6.41
CA GLU A 127 17.79 22.23 5.62
C GLU A 127 17.54 22.61 4.16
#